data_86d3154f436ce2e6eca76b337480bff8
#
_entry.id   86d3154f436ce2e6eca76b337480bff8
#
_cell.length_a   1.000
_cell.length_b   1.000
_cell.length_c   1.000
_cell.angle_alpha   90.00
_cell.angle_beta   90.00
_cell.angle_gamma   90.00
#
_symmetry.space_group_name_H-M   'P 1'
#
loop_
_entity.id
_entity.type
_entity.pdbx_description
1 polymer ?
#
loop_
_entity_poly.entity_id
_entity_poly.type
_entity_poly.pdbx_seq_one_letter_code
_entity_poly.pdbx_strand_id
1 'polypeptide(L)'
;MITNERIVSYLHSLEKGNGDFLDNLRVYAEANNVPIIRKEMESFLKVMIDLRKPSSILEIGTAIGYSSIFMAMSSEETCHITTIENYDKRIPVAKGNFVKAGMDERITLMEGDALDKLKELVDNKAKFDMVFIDAAKSWYMEYLMEVFKLTEPGALIISDNVLQEGELSESRYAIERRNRTIHGKMREFLYNIKNMENLDTTIIPLGDGVAMSWRKQ
;
A
#
# COMPACT_ATOMS: atom_id res chain seq x y z
N MET A 1 7.38 11.84 -12.10
CA MET A 1 7.96 11.66 -10.74
C MET A 1 7.97 13.00 -10.03
N ILE A 2 7.49 13.09 -8.79
CA ILE A 2 7.39 14.35 -8.02
C ILE A 2 8.72 14.77 -7.38
N THR A 3 9.62 13.83 -7.18
CA THR A 3 10.96 14.08 -6.63
C THR A 3 11.99 14.11 -7.75
N ASN A 4 13.03 14.94 -7.59
CA ASN A 4 14.12 15.05 -8.59
C ASN A 4 14.83 13.69 -8.76
N GLU A 5 15.01 13.25 -10.01
CA GLU A 5 15.59 11.94 -10.35
C GLU A 5 17.01 11.74 -9.78
N ARG A 6 17.82 12.80 -9.70
CA ARG A 6 19.16 12.73 -9.10
C ARG A 6 19.09 12.43 -7.61
N ILE A 7 18.09 13.01 -6.91
CA ILE A 7 17.86 12.74 -5.49
C ILE A 7 17.41 11.28 -5.33
N VAL A 8 16.47 10.82 -6.15
CA VAL A 8 16.01 9.43 -6.11
C VAL A 8 17.15 8.45 -6.36
N SER A 9 17.96 8.67 -7.41
CA SER A 9 19.11 7.83 -7.72
C SER A 9 20.14 7.82 -6.58
N TYR A 10 20.37 8.96 -5.94
CA TYR A 10 21.26 9.03 -4.78
C TYR A 10 20.69 8.25 -3.60
N LEU A 11 19.42 8.42 -3.26
CA LEU A 11 18.76 7.68 -2.17
C LEU A 11 18.81 6.17 -2.44
N HIS A 12 18.49 5.74 -3.67
CA HIS A 12 18.58 4.32 -4.04
C HIS A 12 20.00 3.75 -3.91
N SER A 13 21.04 4.57 -4.10
CA SER A 13 22.43 4.14 -3.91
C SER A 13 22.80 3.92 -2.44
N LEU A 14 22.04 4.47 -1.50
CA LEU A 14 22.22 4.29 -0.07
C LEU A 14 21.47 3.06 0.47
N GLU A 15 20.49 2.55 -0.29
CA GLU A 15 19.66 1.43 0.13
C GLU A 15 20.44 0.12 0.06
N LYS A 16 20.28 -0.67 1.10
CA LYS A 16 20.75 -2.06 1.11
C LYS A 16 19.72 -2.94 0.41
N GLY A 17 20.16 -4.04 -0.19
CA GLY A 17 19.24 -5.06 -0.72
C GLY A 17 18.36 -5.67 0.39
N ASN A 18 17.22 -6.22 -0.01
CA ASN A 18 16.28 -6.88 0.88
C ASN A 18 16.49 -8.42 0.95
N GLY A 19 17.65 -8.87 0.51
CA GLY A 19 18.01 -10.28 0.39
C GLY A 19 17.66 -10.88 -0.98
N ASP A 20 18.33 -11.98 -1.31
CA ASP A 20 18.34 -12.58 -2.65
C ASP A 20 16.95 -12.81 -3.23
N PHE A 21 15.98 -13.24 -2.39
CA PHE A 21 14.64 -13.53 -2.88
C PHE A 21 13.91 -12.26 -3.36
N LEU A 22 13.83 -11.23 -2.52
CA LEU A 22 13.14 -9.97 -2.87
C LEU A 22 13.87 -9.21 -3.96
N ASP A 23 15.20 -9.21 -3.96
CA ASP A 23 16.00 -8.55 -4.99
C ASP A 23 15.76 -9.21 -6.36
N ASN A 24 15.74 -10.55 -6.43
CA ASN A 24 15.40 -11.28 -7.65
C ASN A 24 13.93 -11.08 -8.08
N LEU A 25 13.00 -11.01 -7.12
CA LEU A 25 11.59 -10.75 -7.42
C LEU A 25 11.37 -9.33 -7.96
N ARG A 26 12.15 -8.35 -7.50
CA ARG A 26 12.18 -6.99 -8.07
C ARG A 26 12.67 -6.99 -9.51
N VAL A 27 13.79 -7.65 -9.79
CA VAL A 27 14.31 -7.80 -11.16
C VAL A 27 13.27 -8.45 -12.08
N TYR A 28 12.60 -9.49 -11.61
CA TYR A 28 11.51 -10.12 -12.35
C TYR A 28 10.34 -9.13 -12.61
N ALA A 29 9.92 -8.38 -11.59
CA ALA A 29 8.83 -7.42 -11.72
C ALA A 29 9.14 -6.34 -12.75
N GLU A 30 10.34 -5.76 -12.69
CA GLU A 30 10.82 -4.73 -13.63
C GLU A 30 10.88 -5.26 -15.07
N ALA A 31 11.43 -6.46 -15.27
CA ALA A 31 11.54 -7.11 -16.58
C ALA A 31 10.17 -7.45 -17.22
N ASN A 32 9.13 -7.64 -16.39
CA ASN A 32 7.79 -8.01 -16.84
C ASN A 32 6.76 -6.85 -16.70
N ASN A 33 7.21 -5.63 -16.40
CA ASN A 33 6.36 -4.45 -16.19
C ASN A 33 5.26 -4.71 -15.15
N VAL A 34 5.56 -5.46 -14.08
CA VAL A 34 4.65 -5.64 -12.95
C VAL A 34 4.89 -4.50 -11.97
N PRO A 35 3.84 -3.72 -11.61
CA PRO A 35 4.00 -2.67 -10.61
C PRO A 35 4.25 -3.29 -9.24
N ILE A 36 5.29 -2.80 -8.58
CA ILE A 36 5.65 -3.09 -7.19
C ILE A 36 6.07 -1.80 -6.50
N ILE A 37 6.06 -1.79 -5.18
CA ILE A 37 6.49 -0.62 -4.40
C ILE A 37 7.93 -0.20 -4.76
N ARG A 38 8.18 1.11 -4.72
CA ARG A 38 9.49 1.69 -4.98
C ARG A 38 10.44 1.46 -3.80
N LYS A 39 11.75 1.54 -4.02
CA LYS A 39 12.76 1.33 -2.95
C LYS A 39 12.60 2.30 -1.77
N GLU A 40 12.33 3.57 -2.06
CA GLU A 40 12.07 4.55 -1.01
C GLU A 40 10.82 4.23 -0.20
N MET A 41 9.83 3.55 -0.80
CA MET A 41 8.65 3.08 -0.10
C MET A 41 8.96 1.87 0.79
N GLU A 42 9.86 0.99 0.38
CA GLU A 42 10.35 -0.11 1.22
C GLU A 42 10.98 0.42 2.51
N SER A 43 11.93 1.35 2.40
CA SER A 43 12.58 1.97 3.56
C SER A 43 11.58 2.65 4.48
N PHE A 44 10.59 3.36 3.91
CA PHE A 44 9.54 4.00 4.67
C PHE A 44 8.67 2.96 5.42
N LEU A 45 8.17 1.93 4.72
CA LEU A 45 7.35 0.88 5.32
C LEU A 45 8.11 0.14 6.42
N LYS A 46 9.40 -0.18 6.20
CA LYS A 46 10.23 -0.84 7.21
C LYS A 46 10.29 -0.03 8.50
N VAL A 47 10.59 1.27 8.41
CA VAL A 47 10.65 2.15 9.59
C VAL A 47 9.28 2.23 10.27
N MET A 48 8.19 2.32 9.52
CA MET A 48 6.83 2.36 10.10
C MET A 48 6.46 1.05 10.79
N ILE A 49 6.84 -0.09 10.23
CA ILE A 49 6.64 -1.42 10.85
C ILE A 49 7.45 -1.53 12.14
N ASP A 50 8.73 -1.14 12.13
CA ASP A 50 9.61 -1.15 13.31
C ASP A 50 9.07 -0.26 14.44
N LEU A 51 8.50 0.91 14.10
CA LEU A 51 7.92 1.84 15.08
C LEU A 51 6.56 1.37 15.60
N ARG A 52 5.69 0.87 14.71
CA ARG A 52 4.32 0.47 15.08
C ARG A 52 4.26 -0.92 15.71
N LYS A 53 5.16 -1.82 15.30
CA LYS A 53 5.19 -3.24 15.68
C LYS A 53 3.81 -3.89 15.56
N PRO A 54 3.23 -3.90 14.35
CA PRO A 54 1.89 -4.41 14.16
C PRO A 54 1.85 -5.93 14.39
N SER A 55 0.76 -6.41 15.01
CA SER A 55 0.45 -7.85 15.08
C SER A 55 -0.34 -8.32 13.86
N SER A 56 -1.01 -7.39 13.18
CA SER A 56 -1.82 -7.67 12.00
C SER A 56 -1.76 -6.52 10.99
N ILE A 57 -1.48 -6.85 9.73
CA ILE A 57 -1.43 -5.88 8.63
C ILE A 57 -2.48 -6.28 7.58
N LEU A 58 -3.26 -5.30 7.12
CA LEU A 58 -4.13 -5.44 5.95
C LEU A 58 -3.48 -4.73 4.77
N GLU A 59 -3.37 -5.43 3.64
CA GLU A 59 -2.93 -4.86 2.37
C GLU A 59 -4.07 -4.91 1.34
N ILE A 60 -4.29 -3.81 0.64
CA ILE A 60 -5.25 -3.73 -0.46
C ILE A 60 -4.44 -3.52 -1.74
N GLY A 61 -4.33 -4.59 -2.55
CA GLY A 61 -3.49 -4.66 -3.75
C GLY A 61 -2.24 -5.51 -3.55
N THR A 62 -2.32 -6.80 -3.87
CA THR A 62 -1.22 -7.77 -3.69
C THR A 62 -0.24 -7.78 -4.86
N ALA A 63 -0.72 -7.54 -6.08
CA ALA A 63 0.02 -7.79 -7.32
C ALA A 63 0.67 -9.18 -7.33
N ILE A 64 2.00 -9.28 -7.36
CA ILE A 64 2.74 -10.54 -7.31
C ILE A 64 3.23 -10.91 -5.89
N GLY A 65 2.76 -10.20 -4.86
CA GLY A 65 3.07 -10.44 -3.46
C GLY A 65 4.36 -9.82 -2.95
N TYR A 66 4.97 -8.89 -3.70
CA TYR A 66 6.25 -8.28 -3.31
C TYR A 66 6.15 -7.54 -1.98
N SER A 67 5.21 -6.59 -1.87
CA SER A 67 4.99 -5.78 -0.66
C SER A 67 4.51 -6.61 0.52
N SER A 68 3.63 -7.59 0.29
CA SER A 68 3.19 -8.53 1.33
C SER A 68 4.36 -9.29 1.94
N ILE A 69 5.24 -9.86 1.09
CA ILE A 69 6.44 -10.60 1.54
C ILE A 69 7.41 -9.65 2.26
N PHE A 70 7.64 -8.46 1.69
CA PHE A 70 8.50 -7.44 2.31
C PHE A 70 8.00 -7.05 3.71
N MET A 71 6.70 -6.78 3.86
CA MET A 71 6.10 -6.45 5.15
C MET A 71 6.18 -7.62 6.14
N ALA A 72 5.94 -8.85 5.69
CA ALA A 72 6.07 -10.05 6.53
C ALA A 72 7.52 -10.26 7.01
N MET A 73 8.51 -10.09 6.12
CA MET A 73 9.94 -10.19 6.48
C MET A 73 10.42 -9.04 7.38
N SER A 74 9.77 -7.87 7.29
CA SER A 74 10.11 -6.68 8.08
C SER A 74 9.42 -6.62 9.44
N SER A 75 8.41 -7.45 9.68
CA SER A 75 7.65 -7.50 10.92
C SER A 75 8.08 -8.66 11.82
N GLU A 76 7.64 -8.64 13.09
CA GLU A 76 7.86 -9.76 14.01
C GLU A 76 7.22 -11.05 13.48
N GLU A 77 7.77 -12.21 13.84
CA GLU A 77 7.31 -13.52 13.34
C GLU A 77 5.83 -13.80 13.62
N THR A 78 5.29 -13.22 14.68
CA THR A 78 3.88 -13.33 15.08
C THR A 78 2.94 -12.44 14.27
N CYS A 79 3.46 -11.50 13.48
CA CYS A 79 2.65 -10.63 12.66
C CYS A 79 2.06 -11.39 11.48
N HIS A 80 0.74 -11.24 11.26
CA HIS A 80 0.02 -11.84 10.14
C HIS A 80 -0.39 -10.77 9.13
N ILE A 81 -0.20 -11.08 7.85
CA ILE A 81 -0.59 -10.20 6.73
C ILE A 81 -1.84 -10.77 6.07
N THR A 82 -2.89 -9.96 5.94
CA THR A 82 -4.02 -10.27 5.07
C THR A 82 -3.93 -9.35 3.85
N THR A 83 -3.90 -9.92 2.64
CA THR A 83 -3.78 -9.15 1.40
C THR A 83 -4.89 -9.50 0.42
N ILE A 84 -5.33 -8.54 -0.41
CA ILE A 84 -6.47 -8.68 -1.32
C ILE A 84 -6.03 -8.44 -2.76
N GLU A 85 -6.41 -9.35 -3.68
CA GLU A 85 -6.15 -9.23 -5.13
C GLU A 85 -7.32 -9.76 -5.94
N ASN A 86 -7.65 -9.06 -7.02
CA ASN A 86 -8.73 -9.46 -7.91
C ASN A 86 -8.26 -9.87 -9.32
N TYR A 87 -6.98 -9.72 -9.62
CA TYR A 87 -6.48 -10.04 -10.96
C TYR A 87 -6.03 -11.50 -11.07
N ASP A 88 -6.86 -12.34 -11.68
CA ASP A 88 -6.69 -13.79 -11.79
C ASP A 88 -5.30 -14.23 -12.25
N LYS A 89 -4.62 -13.44 -13.09
CA LYS A 89 -3.27 -13.80 -13.59
C LYS A 89 -2.17 -13.57 -12.56
N ARG A 90 -2.37 -12.67 -11.60
CA ARG A 90 -1.38 -12.35 -10.55
C ARG A 90 -1.55 -13.23 -9.32
N ILE A 91 -2.76 -13.63 -8.99
CA ILE A 91 -3.09 -14.46 -7.84
C ILE A 91 -2.22 -15.72 -7.74
N PRO A 92 -2.13 -16.58 -8.77
CA PRO A 92 -1.28 -17.79 -8.68
C PRO A 92 0.20 -17.46 -8.56
N VAL A 93 0.65 -16.34 -9.15
CA VAL A 93 2.05 -15.88 -9.04
C VAL A 93 2.35 -15.45 -7.60
N ALA A 94 1.47 -14.65 -6.98
CA ALA A 94 1.60 -14.22 -5.60
C ALA A 94 1.66 -15.40 -4.64
N LYS A 95 0.72 -16.36 -4.75
CA LYS A 95 0.73 -17.59 -3.95
C LYS A 95 2.02 -18.39 -4.09
N GLY A 96 2.50 -18.56 -5.33
CA GLY A 96 3.76 -19.22 -5.59
C GLY A 96 4.97 -18.49 -4.98
N ASN A 97 4.94 -17.16 -4.93
CA ASN A 97 5.98 -16.35 -4.30
C ASN A 97 5.94 -16.44 -2.77
N PHE A 98 4.75 -16.50 -2.15
CA PHE A 98 4.62 -16.70 -0.70
C PHE A 98 5.25 -18.01 -0.25
N VAL A 99 4.95 -19.12 -0.96
CA VAL A 99 5.57 -20.42 -0.68
C VAL A 99 7.08 -20.39 -0.86
N LYS A 100 7.57 -19.81 -1.96
CA LYS A 100 9.02 -19.71 -2.23
C LYS A 100 9.76 -18.85 -1.20
N ALA A 101 9.09 -17.84 -0.66
CA ALA A 101 9.62 -16.99 0.40
C ALA A 101 9.51 -17.63 1.80
N GLY A 102 8.80 -18.76 1.95
CA GLY A 102 8.48 -19.37 3.25
C GLY A 102 7.55 -18.50 4.11
N MET A 103 6.66 -17.72 3.47
CA MET A 103 5.75 -16.77 4.12
C MET A 103 4.28 -17.16 3.99
N ASP A 104 3.98 -18.30 3.41
CA ASP A 104 2.62 -18.79 3.13
C ASP A 104 1.79 -19.04 4.42
N GLU A 105 2.42 -19.36 5.54
CA GLU A 105 1.74 -19.46 6.83
C GLU A 105 1.45 -18.09 7.48
N ARG A 106 2.18 -17.04 7.07
CA ARG A 106 2.06 -15.68 7.62
C ARG A 106 1.26 -14.73 6.73
N ILE A 107 0.98 -15.12 5.48
CA ILE A 107 0.28 -14.28 4.51
C ILE A 107 -0.98 -15.00 4.02
N THR A 108 -2.14 -14.41 4.29
CA THR A 108 -3.42 -14.85 3.76
C THR A 108 -3.82 -13.99 2.58
N LEU A 109 -3.95 -14.60 1.39
CA LEU A 109 -4.48 -13.93 0.20
C LEU A 109 -5.98 -14.14 0.08
N MET A 110 -6.74 -13.04 0.07
CA MET A 110 -8.17 -13.03 -0.24
C MET A 110 -8.36 -12.69 -1.72
N GLU A 111 -8.94 -13.62 -2.47
CA GLU A 111 -9.15 -13.47 -3.91
C GLU A 111 -10.51 -12.82 -4.21
N GLY A 112 -10.53 -11.71 -4.94
CA GLY A 112 -11.75 -11.06 -5.38
C GLY A 112 -11.72 -9.54 -5.28
N ASP A 113 -12.88 -8.92 -5.50
CA ASP A 113 -13.03 -7.46 -5.40
C ASP A 113 -12.71 -6.96 -4.01
N ALA A 114 -11.94 -5.85 -3.94
CA ALA A 114 -11.44 -5.35 -2.67
C ALA A 114 -12.56 -4.90 -1.73
N LEU A 115 -13.60 -4.22 -2.24
CA LEU A 115 -14.71 -3.78 -1.39
C LEU A 115 -15.51 -4.95 -0.83
N ASP A 116 -15.71 -6.00 -1.63
CA ASP A 116 -16.45 -7.18 -1.19
C ASP A 116 -15.64 -7.93 -0.11
N LYS A 117 -14.32 -8.05 -0.30
CA LYS A 117 -13.43 -8.69 0.69
C LYS A 117 -13.28 -7.87 1.97
N LEU A 118 -13.26 -6.54 1.87
CA LEU A 118 -13.28 -5.67 3.05
C LEU A 118 -14.57 -5.83 3.86
N LYS A 119 -15.73 -5.92 3.20
CA LYS A 119 -17.01 -6.20 3.87
C LYS A 119 -17.03 -7.57 4.54
N GLU A 120 -16.50 -8.60 3.87
CA GLU A 120 -16.34 -9.94 4.44
C GLU A 120 -15.49 -9.91 5.72
N LEU A 121 -14.38 -9.15 5.72
CA LEU A 121 -13.55 -8.95 6.92
C LEU A 121 -14.30 -8.21 8.03
N VAL A 122 -15.14 -7.22 7.69
CA VAL A 122 -15.99 -6.50 8.66
C VAL A 122 -17.00 -7.45 9.28
N ASP A 123 -17.68 -8.27 8.49
CA ASP A 123 -18.66 -9.25 8.96
C ASP A 123 -18.02 -10.29 9.89
N ASN A 124 -16.77 -10.67 9.60
CA ASN A 124 -15.95 -11.55 10.43
C ASN A 124 -15.31 -10.85 11.65
N LYS A 125 -15.58 -9.54 11.85
CA LYS A 125 -15.04 -8.72 12.96
C LYS A 125 -13.50 -8.71 13.03
N ALA A 126 -12.85 -8.82 11.86
CA ALA A 126 -11.40 -8.74 11.79
C ALA A 126 -10.90 -7.35 12.24
N LYS A 127 -9.70 -7.30 12.82
CA LYS A 127 -9.05 -6.04 13.24
C LYS A 127 -7.59 -6.03 12.80
N PHE A 128 -7.14 -4.84 12.42
CA PHE A 128 -5.78 -4.62 11.94
C PHE A 128 -5.13 -3.42 12.63
N ASP A 129 -3.85 -3.58 12.95
CA ASP A 129 -3.02 -2.53 13.56
C ASP A 129 -2.44 -1.57 12.52
N MET A 130 -2.21 -2.09 11.32
CA MET A 130 -1.66 -1.33 10.20
C MET A 130 -2.40 -1.70 8.93
N VAL A 131 -2.63 -0.71 8.07
CA VAL A 131 -3.26 -0.89 6.75
C VAL A 131 -2.39 -0.24 5.69
N PHE A 132 -2.12 -0.97 4.60
CA PHE A 132 -1.45 -0.49 3.42
C PHE A 132 -2.38 -0.53 2.21
N ILE A 133 -2.63 0.61 1.58
CA ILE A 133 -3.54 0.75 0.43
C ILE A 133 -2.70 1.11 -0.80
N ASP A 134 -2.54 0.16 -1.71
CA ASP A 134 -1.89 0.33 -3.01
C ASP A 134 -2.72 -0.37 -4.10
N ALA A 135 -3.88 0.18 -4.39
CA ALA A 135 -4.88 -0.40 -5.28
C ALA A 135 -5.47 0.62 -6.27
N ALA A 136 -6.67 0.35 -6.79
CA ALA A 136 -7.34 1.22 -7.73
C ALA A 136 -7.74 2.56 -7.08
N LYS A 137 -7.05 3.63 -7.44
CA LYS A 137 -7.13 4.99 -6.85
C LYS A 137 -8.55 5.59 -6.84
N SER A 138 -9.39 5.16 -7.79
CA SER A 138 -10.80 5.59 -7.85
C SER A 138 -11.66 5.13 -6.67
N TRP A 139 -11.16 4.22 -5.83
CA TRP A 139 -11.89 3.61 -4.72
C TRP A 139 -11.28 3.89 -3.35
N TYR A 140 -10.27 4.77 -3.26
CA TYR A 140 -9.55 5.01 -2.01
C TYR A 140 -10.45 5.51 -0.87
N MET A 141 -11.44 6.34 -1.18
CA MET A 141 -12.38 6.81 -0.17
C MET A 141 -13.28 5.67 0.34
N GLU A 142 -13.79 4.85 -0.57
CA GLU A 142 -14.60 3.70 -0.26
C GLU A 142 -13.82 2.65 0.54
N TYR A 143 -12.55 2.38 0.16
CA TYR A 143 -11.67 1.51 0.94
C TYR A 143 -11.46 2.05 2.36
N LEU A 144 -11.18 3.33 2.50
CA LEU A 144 -10.97 3.96 3.79
C LEU A 144 -12.19 3.80 4.73
N MET A 145 -13.40 3.95 4.20
CA MET A 145 -14.63 3.78 4.99
C MET A 145 -14.78 2.37 5.55
N GLU A 146 -14.40 1.34 4.79
CA GLU A 146 -14.38 -0.05 5.29
C GLU A 146 -13.20 -0.27 6.26
N VAL A 147 -12.03 0.27 5.96
CA VAL A 147 -10.82 0.22 6.80
C VAL A 147 -11.10 0.80 8.20
N PHE A 148 -11.90 1.86 8.29
CA PHE A 148 -12.32 2.40 9.60
C PHE A 148 -13.05 1.38 10.47
N LYS A 149 -13.84 0.49 9.89
CA LYS A 149 -14.55 -0.57 10.64
C LYS A 149 -13.59 -1.67 11.08
N LEU A 150 -12.49 -1.84 10.35
CA LEU A 150 -11.46 -2.89 10.54
C LEU A 150 -10.28 -2.46 11.41
N THR A 151 -10.25 -1.21 11.86
CA THR A 151 -9.15 -0.66 12.68
C THR A 151 -9.67 -0.14 14.01
N GLU A 152 -8.78 0.05 14.97
CA GLU A 152 -9.06 0.69 16.25
C GLU A 152 -8.21 1.96 16.42
N PRO A 153 -8.50 2.85 17.39
CA PRO A 153 -7.59 3.94 17.74
C PRO A 153 -6.16 3.46 17.95
N GLY A 154 -5.20 4.18 17.37
CA GLY A 154 -3.80 3.78 17.35
C GLY A 154 -3.39 3.01 16.08
N ALA A 155 -4.31 2.67 15.19
CA ALA A 155 -3.95 2.05 13.91
C ALA A 155 -3.26 3.05 12.97
N LEU A 156 -2.31 2.54 12.18
CA LEU A 156 -1.61 3.28 11.14
C LEU A 156 -2.16 2.92 9.76
N ILE A 157 -2.61 3.91 9.00
CA ILE A 157 -3.12 3.72 7.64
C ILE A 157 -2.17 4.44 6.67
N ILE A 158 -1.62 3.70 5.72
CA ILE A 158 -0.70 4.20 4.70
C ILE A 158 -1.36 3.99 3.33
N SER A 159 -1.50 5.08 2.57
CA SER A 159 -2.04 5.03 1.21
C SER A 159 -0.96 5.49 0.24
N ASP A 160 -0.60 4.62 -0.71
CA ASP A 160 0.45 4.89 -1.70
C ASP A 160 -0.09 5.54 -2.97
N ASN A 161 0.81 6.18 -3.73
CA ASN A 161 0.59 6.85 -5.02
C ASN A 161 -0.53 7.92 -5.00
N VAL A 162 -0.65 8.64 -3.89
CA VAL A 162 -1.75 9.60 -3.68
C VAL A 162 -1.57 10.92 -4.44
N LEU A 163 -0.38 11.24 -4.98
CA LEU A 163 -0.10 12.48 -5.71
C LEU A 163 -0.08 12.33 -7.23
N GLN A 164 -0.22 11.11 -7.76
CA GLN A 164 -0.34 10.84 -9.20
C GLN A 164 0.73 11.56 -10.04
N GLU A 165 2.00 11.29 -9.74
CA GLU A 165 3.16 11.93 -10.41
C GLU A 165 3.14 13.48 -10.39
N GLY A 166 2.41 14.06 -9.44
CA GLY A 166 2.24 15.51 -9.31
C GLY A 166 1.02 16.08 -10.03
N GLU A 167 0.29 15.27 -10.83
CA GLU A 167 -0.91 15.72 -11.56
C GLU A 167 -1.96 16.37 -10.65
N LEU A 168 -2.03 15.96 -9.36
CA LEU A 168 -3.00 16.53 -8.42
C LEU A 168 -2.78 18.02 -8.11
N SER A 169 -1.57 18.55 -8.33
CA SER A 169 -1.28 19.98 -8.18
C SER A 169 -1.79 20.80 -9.37
N GLU A 170 -2.04 20.15 -10.50
CA GLU A 170 -2.47 20.78 -11.72
C GLU A 170 -3.98 21.07 -11.75
N SER A 171 -4.38 22.01 -12.63
CA SER A 171 -5.79 22.24 -12.91
C SER A 171 -6.41 21.00 -13.58
N ARG A 172 -7.65 20.66 -13.22
CA ARG A 172 -8.41 19.59 -13.89
C ARG A 172 -8.43 19.74 -15.43
N TYR A 173 -8.35 20.95 -15.93
CA TYR A 173 -8.36 21.22 -17.38
C TYR A 173 -7.02 20.90 -18.05
N ALA A 174 -5.92 20.89 -17.31
CA ALA A 174 -4.60 20.49 -17.80
C ALA A 174 -4.43 18.96 -17.85
N ILE A 175 -5.29 18.21 -17.12
CA ILE A 175 -5.24 16.76 -17.05
C ILE A 175 -5.92 16.13 -18.26
N GLU A 176 -5.34 15.06 -18.79
CA GLU A 176 -5.95 14.26 -19.85
C GLU A 176 -7.37 13.81 -19.47
N ARG A 177 -8.31 13.91 -20.43
CA ARG A 177 -9.74 13.65 -20.19
C ARG A 177 -9.99 12.30 -19.50
N ARG A 178 -9.24 11.26 -19.85
CA ARG A 178 -9.36 9.91 -19.27
C ARG A 178 -9.01 9.87 -17.78
N ASN A 179 -8.08 10.75 -17.32
CA ASN A 179 -7.58 10.77 -15.94
C ASN A 179 -8.38 11.72 -15.03
N ARG A 180 -9.26 12.57 -15.60
CA ARG A 180 -9.97 13.62 -14.84
C ARG A 180 -10.85 13.11 -13.70
N THR A 181 -11.43 11.92 -13.87
CA THR A 181 -12.27 11.31 -12.82
C THR A 181 -11.42 10.87 -11.65
N ILE A 182 -10.30 10.19 -11.91
CA ILE A 182 -9.36 9.73 -10.86
C ILE A 182 -8.75 10.96 -10.17
N HIS A 183 -8.29 11.96 -10.93
CA HIS A 183 -7.78 13.22 -10.41
C HIS A 183 -8.78 13.88 -9.43
N GLY A 184 -10.07 13.98 -9.82
CA GLY A 184 -11.11 14.54 -8.95
C GLY A 184 -11.30 13.74 -7.67
N LYS A 185 -11.45 12.42 -7.78
CA LYS A 185 -11.62 11.52 -6.63
C LYS A 185 -10.43 11.56 -5.67
N MET A 186 -9.19 11.58 -6.18
CA MET A 186 -7.99 11.65 -5.34
C MET A 186 -7.85 12.98 -4.61
N ARG A 187 -8.18 14.12 -5.25
CA ARG A 187 -8.22 15.42 -4.57
C ARG A 187 -9.26 15.43 -3.45
N GLU A 188 -10.46 14.86 -3.70
CA GLU A 188 -11.50 14.72 -2.70
C GLU A 188 -11.04 13.81 -1.54
N PHE A 189 -10.42 12.67 -1.86
CA PHE A 189 -9.85 11.77 -0.86
C PHE A 189 -8.85 12.49 0.04
N LEU A 190 -7.84 13.17 -0.55
CA LEU A 190 -6.83 13.90 0.23
C LEU A 190 -7.43 15.03 1.07
N TYR A 191 -8.42 15.76 0.54
CA TYR A 191 -9.14 16.77 1.30
C TYR A 191 -9.86 16.16 2.49
N ASN A 192 -10.59 15.07 2.28
CA ASN A 192 -11.36 14.41 3.31
C ASN A 192 -10.47 13.86 4.43
N ILE A 193 -9.41 13.10 4.11
CA ILE A 193 -8.52 12.52 5.13
C ILE A 193 -7.75 13.58 5.95
N LYS A 194 -7.52 14.75 5.36
CA LYS A 194 -6.90 15.89 6.07
C LYS A 194 -7.86 16.59 7.02
N ASN A 195 -9.17 16.48 6.79
CA ASN A 195 -10.21 17.15 7.57
C ASN A 195 -11.02 16.19 8.46
N MET A 196 -10.74 14.89 8.44
CA MET A 196 -11.38 13.92 9.35
C MET A 196 -10.88 14.13 10.78
N GLU A 197 -11.80 14.40 11.73
CA GLU A 197 -11.47 14.66 13.13
C GLU A 197 -10.77 13.50 13.84
N ASN A 198 -11.08 12.26 13.43
CA ASN A 198 -10.54 11.02 13.99
C ASN A 198 -9.27 10.52 13.27
N LEU A 199 -8.69 11.31 12.37
CA LEU A 199 -7.39 11.05 11.73
C LEU A 199 -6.43 12.22 11.94
N ASP A 200 -5.18 11.89 12.25
CA ASP A 200 -4.05 12.79 12.05
C ASP A 200 -3.30 12.34 10.80
N THR A 201 -3.39 13.13 9.74
CA THR A 201 -2.85 12.77 8.43
C THR A 201 -1.74 13.71 7.98
N THR A 202 -0.64 13.14 7.50
CA THR A 202 0.38 13.86 6.72
C THR A 202 0.46 13.29 5.31
N ILE A 203 0.75 14.16 4.33
CA ILE A 203 1.01 13.78 2.94
C ILE A 203 2.49 14.02 2.69
N ILE A 204 3.21 12.97 2.33
CA ILE A 204 4.65 12.94 2.15
C ILE A 204 4.94 12.80 0.66
N PRO A 205 5.74 13.70 0.05
CA PRO A 205 6.12 13.60 -1.36
C PRO A 205 7.23 12.54 -1.56
N LEU A 206 6.95 11.30 -1.16
CA LEU A 206 7.80 10.13 -1.32
C LEU A 206 7.30 9.32 -2.52
N GLY A 207 8.21 8.92 -3.43
CA GLY A 207 7.80 8.19 -4.63
C GLY A 207 6.77 8.96 -5.45
N ASP A 208 5.55 8.45 -5.48
CA ASP A 208 4.39 9.07 -6.12
C ASP A 208 3.37 9.64 -5.12
N GLY A 209 3.88 9.99 -3.94
CA GLY A 209 3.12 10.55 -2.83
C GLY A 209 2.50 9.50 -1.92
N VAL A 210 2.71 9.66 -0.62
CA VAL A 210 2.20 8.79 0.44
C VAL A 210 1.34 9.60 1.39
N ALA A 211 0.11 9.16 1.66
CA ALA A 211 -0.65 9.66 2.78
C ALA A 211 -0.48 8.72 3.97
N MET A 212 0.02 9.25 5.07
CA MET A 212 0.18 8.54 6.34
C MET A 212 -0.83 9.10 7.33
N SER A 213 -1.72 8.26 7.82
CA SER A 213 -2.81 8.62 8.73
C SER A 213 -2.73 7.80 10.00
N TRP A 214 -2.75 8.48 11.13
CA TRP A 214 -2.86 7.88 12.45
C TRP A 214 -4.30 7.98 12.94
N ARG A 215 -4.91 6.84 13.33
CA ARG A 215 -6.27 6.83 13.86
C ARG A 215 -6.28 7.27 15.31
N LYS A 216 -6.92 8.41 15.58
CA LYS A 216 -7.14 8.95 16.93
C LYS A 216 -8.23 8.20 17.70
N GLN A 217 -8.32 8.51 18.99
CA GLN A 217 -9.40 8.05 19.86
C GLN A 217 -10.74 8.68 19.48
#